data_32e7d1df110e36eadeb189c1f7ee35f8
#
_entry.id   32e7d1df110e36eadeb189c1f7ee35f8
#
_cell.length_a   1.000
_cell.length_b   1.000
_cell.length_c   1.000
_cell.angle_alpha   90.00
_cell.angle_beta   90.00
_cell.angle_gamma   90.00
#
_symmetry.space_group_name_H-M   'P 1'
#
loop_
_entity.id
_entity.type
_entity.pdbx_description
1 polymer ?
#
loop_
_entity_poly.entity_id
_entity_poly.type
_entity_poly.pdbx_seq_one_letter_code
_entity_poly.pdbx_strand_id
1 'polypeptide(L)'
;MTGPPTPPPSSALEIQDAQREASVPPPAAAQSETTAAEPADHAQNEEPIAVEPTVQPDSTPEVATQSLNVYQLLFPTLADLASKGSYRELVDVAERADWNAEGDHHPSRLLIIAPLVLGYLILDDLPPARFALSRLPRSLESQPISHALFNLLASTSERRYEKIYVRAEQVVLAAQAFQIPGYELTAVIGALTTNFVDTFRRKTFALLSKAYSSLPLSVVQTYLGFTAEQAISVATEFNWSYDAQTQIFAPSASGSTPVVTNGFRSGPSSLATFGSLASGLILDTD
;
A
#
# COMPACT_ATOMS: atom_id res chain seq x y z
N MET A 1 -36.06 -21.65 -9.28
CA MET A 1 -36.27 -20.32 -8.72
C MET A 1 -35.90 -19.32 -9.81
N THR A 2 -36.90 -18.72 -10.46
CA THR A 2 -36.72 -17.68 -11.46
C THR A 2 -36.47 -16.38 -10.74
N GLY A 3 -35.33 -15.72 -11.00
CA GLY A 3 -35.01 -14.40 -10.46
C GLY A 3 -36.00 -13.33 -10.92
N PRO A 4 -36.04 -12.18 -10.24
CA PRO A 4 -36.93 -11.08 -10.65
C PRO A 4 -36.58 -10.62 -12.07
N PRO A 5 -37.57 -10.22 -12.89
CA PRO A 5 -37.32 -9.74 -14.24
C PRO A 5 -36.52 -8.45 -14.21
N THR A 6 -35.48 -8.39 -15.05
CA THR A 6 -34.65 -7.18 -15.24
C THR A 6 -35.53 -6.05 -15.79
N PRO A 7 -35.47 -4.85 -15.24
CA PRO A 7 -36.23 -3.72 -15.77
C PRO A 7 -35.79 -3.39 -17.22
N PRO A 8 -36.69 -2.90 -18.07
CA PRO A 8 -36.36 -2.54 -19.45
C PRO A 8 -35.37 -1.37 -19.47
N PRO A 9 -34.48 -1.28 -20.48
CA PRO A 9 -33.50 -0.21 -20.61
C PRO A 9 -34.18 1.16 -20.73
N SER A 10 -33.73 2.11 -19.96
CA SER A 10 -34.38 3.42 -19.80
C SER A 10 -33.69 4.58 -20.53
N SER A 11 -32.55 4.34 -21.17
CA SER A 11 -31.82 5.35 -21.93
C SER A 11 -31.46 4.91 -23.37
N ALA A 12 -31.38 5.88 -24.29
CA ALA A 12 -31.02 5.63 -25.70
C ALA A 12 -29.60 5.04 -25.83
N LEU A 13 -28.69 5.34 -24.90
CA LEU A 13 -27.33 4.79 -24.84
C LEU A 13 -27.32 3.30 -24.47
N GLU A 14 -28.17 2.92 -23.54
CA GLU A 14 -28.31 1.53 -23.06
C GLU A 14 -28.92 0.63 -24.15
N ILE A 15 -29.80 1.16 -24.98
CA ILE A 15 -30.37 0.50 -26.16
C ILE A 15 -29.29 0.30 -27.23
N GLN A 16 -28.39 1.25 -27.43
CA GLN A 16 -27.27 1.17 -28.39
C GLN A 16 -26.23 0.12 -27.98
N ASP A 17 -25.90 0.03 -26.69
CA ASP A 17 -24.97 -0.97 -26.15
C ASP A 17 -25.55 -2.40 -26.25
N ALA A 18 -26.83 -2.59 -25.95
CA ALA A 18 -27.52 -3.86 -26.12
C ALA A 18 -27.55 -4.35 -27.57
N GLN A 19 -27.70 -3.41 -28.53
CA GLN A 19 -27.64 -3.73 -29.97
C GLN A 19 -26.22 -4.06 -30.45
N ARG A 20 -25.19 -3.48 -29.83
CA ARG A 20 -23.79 -3.76 -30.16
C ARG A 20 -23.34 -5.13 -29.67
N GLU A 21 -23.79 -5.58 -28.50
CA GLU A 21 -23.51 -6.93 -28.00
C GLU A 21 -24.20 -8.03 -28.82
N ALA A 22 -25.39 -7.75 -29.38
CA ALA A 22 -26.12 -8.70 -30.22
C ALA A 22 -25.52 -8.89 -31.61
N SER A 23 -24.57 -8.04 -32.06
CA SER A 23 -23.98 -8.05 -33.39
C SER A 23 -22.56 -8.63 -33.49
N VAL A 24 -22.02 -9.22 -32.41
CA VAL A 24 -20.70 -9.86 -32.42
C VAL A 24 -20.86 -11.33 -32.84
N PRO A 25 -20.33 -11.76 -34.02
CA PRO A 25 -20.37 -13.17 -34.40
C PRO A 25 -19.42 -14.00 -33.54
N PRO A 26 -19.74 -15.28 -33.24
CA PRO A 26 -18.89 -16.14 -32.44
C PRO A 26 -17.56 -16.42 -33.14
N PRO A 27 -16.42 -16.54 -32.40
CA PRO A 27 -15.12 -16.81 -33.00
C PRO A 27 -15.08 -18.19 -33.66
N ALA A 28 -14.73 -18.20 -34.94
CA ALA A 28 -14.52 -19.41 -35.71
C ALA A 28 -13.29 -20.18 -35.22
N ALA A 29 -13.48 -21.47 -34.98
CA ALA A 29 -12.43 -22.43 -34.67
C ALA A 29 -11.39 -22.52 -35.78
N ALA A 30 -10.12 -22.23 -35.49
CA ALA A 30 -9.00 -22.42 -36.40
C ALA A 30 -8.64 -23.89 -36.45
N GLN A 31 -8.79 -24.46 -37.64
CA GLN A 31 -8.28 -25.80 -37.99
C GLN A 31 -6.79 -25.71 -38.32
N SER A 32 -6.07 -26.67 -37.77
CA SER A 32 -4.67 -26.96 -38.06
C SER A 32 -4.51 -27.52 -39.46
N GLU A 33 -3.58 -27.04 -40.26
CA GLU A 33 -3.00 -27.83 -41.35
C GLU A 33 -1.46 -27.70 -41.36
N THR A 34 -0.88 -28.86 -41.23
CA THR A 34 0.52 -29.23 -41.34
C THR A 34 0.93 -29.28 -42.81
N THR A 35 2.02 -28.70 -43.23
CA THR A 35 2.78 -29.21 -44.38
C THR A 35 4.28 -28.92 -44.22
N ALA A 36 5.03 -30.00 -44.30
CA ALA A 36 6.48 -30.08 -44.35
C ALA A 36 7.01 -29.83 -45.77
N ALA A 37 8.21 -29.28 -45.88
CA ALA A 37 9.27 -29.71 -46.80
C ALA A 37 10.54 -28.83 -46.66
N GLU A 38 11.63 -29.49 -46.39
CA GLU A 38 13.06 -29.16 -46.56
C GLU A 38 13.47 -29.41 -48.06
N PRO A 39 14.74 -29.30 -48.49
CA PRO A 39 15.92 -28.46 -48.18
C PRO A 39 16.62 -27.87 -49.44
N ALA A 40 17.67 -27.05 -49.27
CA ALA A 40 18.93 -26.99 -50.07
C ALA A 40 19.73 -25.73 -49.70
N ASP A 41 20.85 -25.85 -49.04
CA ASP A 41 22.25 -25.99 -49.49
C ASP A 41 22.77 -24.86 -50.40
N HIS A 42 23.65 -24.02 -49.89
CA HIS A 42 24.82 -23.53 -50.56
C HIS A 42 25.88 -23.01 -49.57
N ALA A 43 27.04 -23.60 -49.73
CA ALA A 43 28.26 -23.43 -48.99
C ALA A 43 29.10 -22.20 -49.43
N GLN A 44 29.99 -21.81 -48.52
CA GLN A 44 31.33 -21.21 -48.74
C GLN A 44 31.41 -19.73 -49.12
N ASN A 45 31.98 -18.92 -48.26
CA ASN A 45 33.35 -18.45 -48.48
C ASN A 45 33.96 -17.81 -47.22
N GLU A 46 35.09 -18.34 -46.79
CA GLU A 46 36.02 -17.79 -45.81
C GLU A 46 36.82 -16.65 -46.42
N GLU A 47 37.02 -15.56 -45.66
CA GLU A 47 38.34 -14.89 -45.59
C GLU A 47 38.42 -13.97 -44.36
N PRO A 48 39.57 -13.92 -43.66
CA PRO A 48 39.71 -13.26 -42.36
C PRO A 48 40.23 -11.84 -42.52
N ILE A 49 39.56 -10.86 -41.93
CA ILE A 49 40.04 -9.49 -41.83
C ILE A 49 40.34 -9.14 -40.37
N ALA A 50 41.57 -8.65 -40.22
CA ALA A 50 42.28 -8.23 -39.05
C ALA A 50 41.52 -7.51 -37.95
N VAL A 51 41.85 -7.88 -36.73
CA VAL A 51 41.47 -7.27 -35.46
C VAL A 51 42.18 -5.94 -35.28
N GLU A 52 41.46 -4.83 -35.31
CA GLU A 52 41.90 -3.61 -34.65
C GLU A 52 41.14 -3.46 -33.33
N PRO A 53 41.78 -3.16 -32.21
CA PRO A 53 41.12 -2.97 -30.94
C PRO A 53 40.50 -1.58 -30.90
N THR A 54 39.19 -1.49 -31.20
CA THR A 54 38.41 -0.29 -30.90
C THR A 54 38.25 -0.19 -29.41
N VAL A 55 38.96 0.76 -28.83
CA VAL A 55 38.78 1.25 -27.46
C VAL A 55 37.31 1.66 -27.29
N GLN A 56 36.55 0.86 -26.54
CA GLN A 56 35.25 1.27 -26.05
C GLN A 56 35.47 2.44 -25.11
N PRO A 57 34.75 3.57 -25.28
CA PRO A 57 34.74 4.57 -24.22
C PRO A 57 34.00 3.98 -23.04
N ASP A 58 34.73 3.90 -21.97
CA ASP A 58 34.36 3.63 -20.61
C ASP A 58 33.01 4.35 -20.30
N SER A 59 31.90 3.59 -20.38
CA SER A 59 30.58 4.09 -19.94
C SER A 59 30.60 4.12 -18.42
N THR A 60 30.91 5.26 -17.95
CA THR A 60 31.05 5.78 -16.61
C THR A 60 30.01 5.17 -15.66
N PRO A 61 30.44 4.52 -14.56
CA PRO A 61 29.55 4.13 -13.45
C PRO A 61 29.12 5.32 -12.58
N GLU A 62 29.42 6.55 -12.99
CA GLU A 62 29.27 7.76 -12.20
C GLU A 62 27.81 8.24 -12.05
N VAL A 63 26.93 7.94 -13.02
CA VAL A 63 25.53 8.38 -12.98
C VAL A 63 24.70 7.51 -12.03
N ALA A 64 24.99 6.21 -11.95
CA ALA A 64 24.28 5.32 -11.02
C ALA A 64 24.66 5.57 -9.55
N THR A 65 25.90 6.03 -9.30
CA THR A 65 26.38 6.36 -7.94
C THR A 65 25.84 7.72 -7.45
N GLN A 66 25.58 8.66 -8.36
CA GLN A 66 25.01 9.97 -8.00
C GLN A 66 23.51 9.87 -7.64
N SER A 67 22.74 9.02 -8.32
CA SER A 67 21.34 8.81 -7.98
C SER A 67 21.16 8.08 -6.63
N LEU A 68 22.06 7.19 -6.28
CA LEU A 68 22.11 6.55 -4.96
C LEU A 68 22.28 7.57 -3.83
N ASN A 69 23.16 8.54 -4.02
CA ASN A 69 23.42 9.58 -3.01
C ASN A 69 22.21 10.49 -2.76
N VAL A 70 21.37 10.76 -3.76
CA VAL A 70 20.19 11.65 -3.58
C VAL A 70 19.14 11.02 -2.67
N TYR A 71 18.76 9.76 -2.88
CA TYR A 71 17.80 9.08 -2.02
C TYR A 71 18.31 8.91 -0.60
N GLN A 72 19.57 8.58 -0.49
CA GLN A 72 20.27 8.41 0.77
C GLN A 72 20.40 9.71 1.55
N LEU A 73 20.65 10.83 0.88
CA LEU A 73 20.72 12.16 1.50
C LEU A 73 19.34 12.67 1.96
N LEU A 74 18.28 12.32 1.23
CA LEU A 74 16.91 12.76 1.56
C LEU A 74 16.24 11.91 2.64
N PHE A 75 16.58 10.64 2.74
CA PHE A 75 15.94 9.73 3.69
C PHE A 75 16.01 10.18 5.16
N PRO A 76 17.15 10.67 5.69
CA PRO A 76 17.20 11.21 7.06
C PRO A 76 16.23 12.36 7.29
N THR A 77 16.05 13.22 6.27
CA THR A 77 15.07 14.35 6.34
C THR A 77 13.64 13.80 6.42
N LEU A 78 13.32 12.77 5.62
CA LEU A 78 12.00 12.13 5.67
C LEU A 78 11.76 11.43 7.02
N ALA A 79 12.79 10.80 7.59
CA ALA A 79 12.73 10.17 8.91
C ALA A 79 12.48 11.21 10.02
N ASP A 80 13.15 12.36 9.96
CA ASP A 80 12.95 13.47 10.91
C ASP A 80 11.53 14.05 10.79
N LEU A 81 11.03 14.30 9.57
CA LEU A 81 9.68 14.77 9.34
C LEU A 81 8.61 13.76 9.80
N ALA A 82 8.85 12.48 9.59
CA ALA A 82 7.98 11.40 10.08
C ALA A 82 7.92 11.40 11.61
N SER A 83 9.06 11.55 12.28
CA SER A 83 9.14 11.60 13.75
C SER A 83 8.44 12.82 14.34
N LYS A 84 8.48 13.97 13.65
CA LYS A 84 7.80 15.23 14.03
C LYS A 84 6.30 15.21 13.71
N GLY A 85 5.81 14.26 12.95
CA GLY A 85 4.42 14.21 12.49
C GLY A 85 4.08 15.26 11.42
N SER A 86 5.10 15.86 10.77
CA SER A 86 4.94 16.86 9.70
C SER A 86 4.64 16.16 8.34
N TYR A 87 3.52 15.46 8.26
CA TYR A 87 3.21 14.60 7.10
C TYR A 87 3.01 15.36 5.79
N ARG A 88 2.53 16.62 5.82
CA ARG A 88 2.44 17.44 4.61
C ARG A 88 3.81 17.77 4.06
N GLU A 89 4.73 18.21 4.90
CA GLU A 89 6.10 18.51 4.49
C GLU A 89 6.83 17.25 4.01
N LEU A 90 6.60 16.11 4.69
CA LEU A 90 7.13 14.82 4.27
C LEU A 90 6.66 14.48 2.84
N VAL A 91 5.38 14.63 2.57
CA VAL A 91 4.80 14.39 1.24
C VAL A 91 5.41 15.35 0.21
N ASP A 92 5.47 16.66 0.51
CA ASP A 92 6.01 17.66 -0.41
C ASP A 92 7.49 17.43 -0.77
N VAL A 93 8.31 17.00 0.21
CA VAL A 93 9.72 16.67 -0.01
C VAL A 93 9.86 15.37 -0.82
N ALA A 94 9.14 14.33 -0.43
CA ALA A 94 9.21 13.03 -1.08
C ALA A 94 8.65 13.08 -2.51
N GLU A 95 7.58 13.82 -2.76
CA GLU A 95 6.99 13.98 -4.09
C GLU A 95 7.93 14.70 -5.05
N ARG A 96 8.56 15.79 -4.62
CA ARG A 96 9.59 16.48 -5.44
C ARG A 96 10.76 15.57 -5.79
N ALA A 97 11.17 14.73 -4.85
CA ALA A 97 12.23 13.77 -5.10
C ALA A 97 11.82 12.67 -6.08
N ASP A 98 10.57 12.18 -5.99
CA ASP A 98 10.04 11.18 -6.92
C ASP A 98 9.88 11.73 -8.35
N TRP A 99 9.46 12.99 -8.52
CA TRP A 99 9.41 13.65 -9.83
C TRP A 99 10.78 13.72 -10.51
N ASN A 100 11.83 14.03 -9.75
CA ASN A 100 13.21 14.09 -10.26
C ASN A 100 13.80 12.70 -10.56
N ALA A 101 13.15 11.65 -10.08
CA ALA A 101 13.57 10.26 -10.20
C ALA A 101 12.82 9.48 -11.30
N GLU A 102 12.13 10.18 -12.20
CA GLU A 102 11.38 9.53 -13.26
C GLU A 102 12.29 8.64 -14.12
N GLY A 103 11.89 7.37 -14.26
CA GLY A 103 12.68 6.36 -15.00
C GLY A 103 13.80 5.69 -14.19
N ASP A 104 14.04 6.06 -12.94
CA ASP A 104 15.04 5.38 -12.12
C ASP A 104 14.52 4.02 -11.60
N HIS A 105 15.28 2.96 -11.92
CA HIS A 105 15.00 1.57 -11.54
C HIS A 105 15.72 1.12 -10.26
N HIS A 106 16.46 2.03 -9.60
CA HIS A 106 17.28 1.67 -8.45
C HIS A 106 16.43 1.36 -7.21
N PRO A 107 16.70 0.27 -6.46
CA PRO A 107 15.94 -0.13 -5.27
C PRO A 107 15.82 0.96 -4.20
N SER A 108 16.83 1.83 -4.07
CA SER A 108 16.82 2.95 -3.11
C SER A 108 15.68 3.95 -3.34
N ARG A 109 15.04 3.98 -4.51
CA ARG A 109 13.85 4.80 -4.76
C ARG A 109 12.72 4.46 -3.79
N LEU A 110 12.66 3.22 -3.30
CA LEU A 110 11.68 2.80 -2.29
C LEU A 110 11.88 3.47 -0.92
N LEU A 111 13.08 4.02 -0.63
CA LEU A 111 13.31 4.86 0.56
C LEU A 111 12.45 6.14 0.55
N ILE A 112 12.03 6.60 -0.63
CA ILE A 112 11.20 7.79 -0.81
C ILE A 112 9.74 7.41 -1.02
N ILE A 113 9.48 6.44 -1.92
CA ILE A 113 8.11 6.06 -2.30
C ILE A 113 7.33 5.46 -1.13
N ALA A 114 7.96 4.63 -0.30
CA ALA A 114 7.24 4.00 0.80
C ALA A 114 6.78 5.01 1.88
N PRO A 115 7.63 5.94 2.37
CA PRO A 115 7.17 7.04 3.23
C PRO A 115 6.15 7.96 2.56
N LEU A 116 6.30 8.26 1.25
CA LEU A 116 5.38 9.10 0.48
C LEU A 116 3.96 8.51 0.48
N VAL A 117 3.83 7.22 0.13
CA VAL A 117 2.53 6.53 0.10
C VAL A 117 1.88 6.49 1.48
N LEU A 118 2.65 6.20 2.53
CA LEU A 118 2.14 6.21 3.90
C LEU A 118 1.76 7.62 4.36
N GLY A 119 2.51 8.64 3.98
CA GLY A 119 2.18 10.06 4.22
C GLY A 119 0.83 10.42 3.61
N TYR A 120 0.59 10.07 2.36
CA TYR A 120 -0.72 10.27 1.71
C TYR A 120 -1.84 9.49 2.41
N LEU A 121 -1.61 8.24 2.82
CA LEU A 121 -2.59 7.45 3.57
C LEU A 121 -2.96 8.10 4.91
N ILE A 122 -2.00 8.67 5.64
CA ILE A 122 -2.25 9.41 6.89
C ILE A 122 -3.09 10.66 6.63
N LEU A 123 -2.80 11.38 5.55
CA LEU A 123 -3.55 12.57 5.12
C LEU A 123 -4.92 12.23 4.52
N ASP A 124 -5.20 10.95 4.24
CA ASP A 124 -6.41 10.45 3.57
C ASP A 124 -6.52 10.91 2.11
N ASP A 125 -5.38 11.11 1.47
CA ASP A 125 -5.27 11.51 0.07
C ASP A 125 -4.91 10.29 -0.81
N LEU A 126 -5.92 9.47 -1.11
CA LEU A 126 -5.74 8.17 -1.76
C LEU A 126 -5.34 8.25 -3.24
N PRO A 127 -5.87 9.19 -4.07
CA PRO A 127 -5.52 9.26 -5.48
C PRO A 127 -4.02 9.50 -5.74
N PRO A 128 -3.34 10.49 -5.11
CA PRO A 128 -1.90 10.67 -5.29
C PRO A 128 -1.08 9.48 -4.80
N ALA A 129 -1.49 8.82 -3.69
CA ALA A 129 -0.86 7.58 -3.23
C ALA A 129 -0.86 6.50 -4.31
N ARG A 130 -1.98 6.34 -5.02
CA ARG A 130 -2.10 5.41 -6.14
C ARG A 130 -1.20 5.79 -7.30
N PHE A 131 -1.14 7.08 -7.64
CA PHE A 131 -0.26 7.56 -8.71
C PHE A 131 1.22 7.35 -8.38
N ALA A 132 1.64 7.59 -7.14
CA ALA A 132 3.01 7.33 -6.70
C ALA A 132 3.41 5.86 -6.92
N LEU A 133 2.54 4.91 -6.56
CA LEU A 133 2.78 3.48 -6.79
C LEU A 133 2.75 3.10 -8.29
N SER A 134 1.88 3.72 -9.09
CA SER A 134 1.78 3.41 -10.52
C SER A 134 2.96 3.91 -11.36
N ARG A 135 3.75 4.85 -10.83
CA ARG A 135 5.00 5.33 -11.46
C ARG A 135 6.20 4.44 -11.17
N LEU A 136 6.05 3.42 -10.34
CA LEU A 136 7.14 2.49 -10.09
C LEU A 136 7.43 1.65 -11.33
N PRO A 137 8.71 1.47 -11.69
CA PRO A 137 9.10 0.52 -12.73
C PRO A 137 8.80 -0.91 -12.26
N ARG A 138 8.55 -1.82 -13.22
CA ARG A 138 8.17 -3.23 -12.93
C ARG A 138 9.11 -3.94 -11.96
N SER A 139 10.40 -3.63 -12.00
CA SER A 139 11.40 -4.20 -11.09
C SER A 139 11.16 -3.82 -9.62
N LEU A 140 10.67 -2.60 -9.37
CA LEU A 140 10.34 -2.11 -8.03
C LEU A 140 8.88 -2.43 -7.64
N GLU A 141 7.96 -2.44 -8.60
CA GLU A 141 6.59 -2.86 -8.40
C GLU A 141 6.50 -4.30 -7.87
N SER A 142 7.36 -5.21 -8.38
CA SER A 142 7.41 -6.61 -7.93
C SER A 142 8.02 -6.83 -6.54
N GLN A 143 8.53 -5.80 -5.89
CA GLN A 143 9.08 -5.91 -4.54
C GLN A 143 7.97 -6.17 -3.49
N PRO A 144 8.22 -7.01 -2.47
CA PRO A 144 7.24 -7.32 -1.43
C PRO A 144 6.67 -6.09 -0.74
N ILE A 145 7.49 -5.06 -0.48
CA ILE A 145 7.06 -3.81 0.15
C ILE A 145 6.10 -3.03 -0.74
N SER A 146 6.34 -2.98 -2.06
CA SER A 146 5.44 -2.31 -3.02
C SER A 146 4.09 -3.00 -3.09
N HIS A 147 4.07 -4.33 -3.14
CA HIS A 147 2.82 -5.11 -3.07
C HIS A 147 2.07 -4.91 -1.76
N ALA A 148 2.77 -4.87 -0.63
CA ALA A 148 2.15 -4.63 0.67
C ALA A 148 1.50 -3.24 0.75
N LEU A 149 2.19 -2.20 0.26
CA LEU A 149 1.67 -0.83 0.18
C LEU A 149 0.46 -0.74 -0.75
N PHE A 150 0.52 -1.36 -1.93
CA PHE A 150 -0.59 -1.41 -2.87
C PHE A 150 -1.82 -2.10 -2.26
N ASN A 151 -1.62 -3.23 -1.58
CA ASN A 151 -2.68 -3.95 -0.90
C ASN A 151 -3.31 -3.15 0.23
N LEU A 152 -2.50 -2.42 1.02
CA LEU A 152 -2.99 -1.53 2.07
C LEU A 152 -3.83 -0.39 1.48
N LEU A 153 -3.30 0.29 0.45
CA LEU A 153 -4.00 1.35 -0.26
C LEU A 153 -5.32 0.87 -0.86
N ALA A 154 -5.34 -0.28 -1.54
CA ALA A 154 -6.54 -0.87 -2.11
C ALA A 154 -7.60 -1.15 -1.04
N SER A 155 -7.21 -1.74 0.12
CA SER A 155 -8.14 -2.00 1.22
C SER A 155 -8.71 -0.72 1.80
N THR A 156 -7.89 0.32 1.91
CA THR A 156 -8.29 1.62 2.44
C THR A 156 -9.28 2.31 1.49
N SER A 157 -8.98 2.27 0.19
CA SER A 157 -9.86 2.80 -0.86
C SER A 157 -11.21 2.08 -0.93
N GLU A 158 -11.20 0.74 -0.82
CA GLU A 158 -12.39 -0.10 -0.84
C GLU A 158 -13.11 -0.17 0.51
N ARG A 159 -12.58 0.50 1.54
CA ARG A 159 -13.10 0.50 2.93
C ARG A 159 -13.29 -0.90 3.50
N ARG A 160 -12.36 -1.80 3.18
CA ARG A 160 -12.34 -3.17 3.74
C ARG A 160 -11.71 -3.18 5.12
N TYR A 161 -12.41 -2.65 6.11
CA TYR A 161 -11.92 -2.44 7.48
C TYR A 161 -11.25 -3.67 8.09
N GLU A 162 -11.83 -4.84 7.94
CA GLU A 162 -11.31 -6.12 8.42
C GLU A 162 -9.89 -6.44 7.92
N LYS A 163 -9.52 -5.94 6.72
CA LYS A 163 -8.25 -6.23 6.06
C LYS A 163 -7.19 -5.16 6.27
N ILE A 164 -7.61 -3.93 6.58
CA ILE A 164 -6.70 -2.78 6.67
C ILE A 164 -5.63 -3.00 7.73
N TYR A 165 -6.01 -3.48 8.91
CA TYR A 165 -5.10 -3.66 10.04
C TYR A 165 -4.07 -4.75 9.77
N VAL A 166 -4.52 -5.90 9.26
CA VAL A 166 -3.65 -7.01 8.86
C VAL A 166 -2.68 -6.58 7.74
N ARG A 167 -3.17 -5.79 6.77
CA ARG A 167 -2.33 -5.29 5.67
C ARG A 167 -1.34 -4.22 6.14
N ALA A 168 -1.69 -3.43 7.14
CA ALA A 168 -0.76 -2.51 7.78
C ALA A 168 0.40 -3.26 8.45
N GLU A 169 0.13 -4.36 9.14
CA GLU A 169 1.15 -5.24 9.70
C GLU A 169 2.04 -5.86 8.60
N GLN A 170 1.43 -6.30 7.50
CA GLN A 170 2.17 -6.84 6.35
C GLN A 170 3.14 -5.82 5.73
N VAL A 171 2.81 -4.51 5.73
CA VAL A 171 3.73 -3.46 5.28
C VAL A 171 4.98 -3.41 6.15
N VAL A 172 4.83 -3.49 7.46
CA VAL A 172 5.97 -3.49 8.40
C VAL A 172 6.83 -4.74 8.21
N LEU A 173 6.21 -5.93 8.08
CA LEU A 173 6.93 -7.17 7.81
C LEU A 173 7.67 -7.14 6.47
N ALA A 174 7.05 -6.59 5.43
CA ALA A 174 7.70 -6.43 4.12
C ALA A 174 8.87 -5.44 4.18
N ALA A 175 8.77 -4.38 5.00
CA ALA A 175 9.87 -3.45 5.23
C ALA A 175 11.04 -4.09 6.00
N GLN A 176 10.76 -5.02 6.91
CA GLN A 176 11.80 -5.80 7.61
C GLN A 176 12.58 -6.72 6.65
N ALA A 177 11.88 -7.31 5.67
CA ALA A 177 12.51 -8.15 4.65
C ALA A 177 13.30 -7.33 3.61
N PHE A 178 12.97 -6.05 3.45
CA PHE A 178 13.61 -5.15 2.49
C PHE A 178 14.64 -4.26 3.20
N GLN A 179 15.87 -4.77 3.33
CA GLN A 179 16.94 -4.04 4.00
C GLN A 179 17.85 -3.35 2.99
N ILE A 180 18.06 -2.05 3.18
CA ILE A 180 19.08 -1.27 2.48
C ILE A 180 20.17 -0.96 3.49
N PRO A 181 21.43 -1.40 3.25
CA PRO A 181 22.53 -1.17 4.19
C PRO A 181 22.68 0.31 4.55
N GLY A 182 22.78 0.59 5.86
CA GLY A 182 22.97 1.96 6.37
C GLY A 182 21.70 2.77 6.57
N TYR A 183 20.50 2.22 6.33
CA TYR A 183 19.22 2.93 6.50
C TYR A 183 18.20 2.10 7.28
N GLU A 184 17.66 2.72 8.33
CA GLU A 184 16.60 2.11 9.15
C GLU A 184 15.20 2.35 8.55
N LEU A 185 15.00 1.91 7.30
CA LEU A 185 13.70 2.03 6.63
C LEU A 185 12.57 1.42 7.46
N THR A 186 12.82 0.28 8.08
CA THR A 186 11.83 -0.44 8.91
C THR A 186 11.31 0.41 10.05
N ALA A 187 12.18 1.17 10.73
CA ALA A 187 11.79 2.03 11.84
C ALA A 187 10.86 3.16 11.37
N VAL A 188 11.19 3.81 10.24
CA VAL A 188 10.39 4.88 9.65
C VAL A 188 9.04 4.35 9.16
N ILE A 189 9.02 3.24 8.43
CA ILE A 189 7.80 2.61 7.95
C ILE A 189 6.92 2.14 9.12
N GLY A 190 7.51 1.56 10.15
CA GLY A 190 6.80 1.15 11.36
C GLY A 190 6.11 2.35 12.04
N ALA A 191 6.83 3.46 12.25
CA ALA A 191 6.28 4.68 12.84
C ALA A 191 5.14 5.26 11.99
N LEU A 192 5.33 5.39 10.66
CA LEU A 192 4.31 5.90 9.75
C LEU A 192 3.07 4.99 9.70
N THR A 193 3.27 3.68 9.67
CA THR A 193 2.18 2.71 9.66
C THR A 193 1.37 2.76 10.95
N THR A 194 2.02 2.89 12.11
CA THR A 194 1.35 3.08 13.40
C THR A 194 0.51 4.35 13.38
N ASN A 195 1.09 5.48 12.94
CA ASN A 195 0.37 6.75 12.84
C ASN A 195 -0.81 6.69 11.84
N PHE A 196 -0.66 5.95 10.75
CA PHE A 196 -1.77 5.70 9.83
C PHE A 196 -2.90 4.94 10.51
N VAL A 197 -2.60 3.83 11.17
CA VAL A 197 -3.60 3.00 11.87
C VAL A 197 -4.32 3.81 12.94
N ASP A 198 -3.61 4.59 13.75
CA ASP A 198 -4.21 5.42 14.80
C ASP A 198 -5.09 6.54 14.23
N THR A 199 -4.65 7.18 13.14
CA THR A 199 -5.43 8.21 12.47
C THR A 199 -6.67 7.62 11.82
N PHE A 200 -6.54 6.46 11.18
CA PHE A 200 -7.64 5.74 10.56
C PHE A 200 -8.67 5.28 11.61
N ARG A 201 -8.24 4.73 12.74
CA ARG A 201 -9.11 4.35 13.86
C ARG A 201 -9.89 5.54 14.41
N ARG A 202 -9.21 6.68 14.65
CA ARG A 202 -9.88 7.91 15.12
C ARG A 202 -10.95 8.40 14.17
N LYS A 203 -10.66 8.44 12.87
CA LYS A 203 -11.64 8.83 11.84
C LYS A 203 -12.82 7.86 11.80
N THR A 204 -12.54 6.56 11.84
CA THR A 204 -13.56 5.50 11.83
C THR A 204 -14.44 5.58 13.08
N PHE A 205 -13.83 5.74 14.26
CA PHE A 205 -14.56 5.89 15.52
C PHE A 205 -15.50 7.11 15.50
N ALA A 206 -14.99 8.27 15.04
CA ALA A 206 -15.80 9.47 14.91
C ALA A 206 -16.97 9.30 13.92
N LEU A 207 -16.76 8.50 12.86
CA LEU A 207 -17.79 8.16 11.89
C LEU A 207 -18.88 7.27 12.52
N LEU A 208 -18.46 6.21 13.23
CA LEU A 208 -19.37 5.30 13.93
C LEU A 208 -20.21 6.04 14.98
N SER A 209 -19.59 6.95 15.76
CA SER A 209 -20.27 7.77 16.76
C SER A 209 -21.38 8.65 16.17
N LYS A 210 -21.20 9.11 14.92
CA LYS A 210 -22.20 9.95 14.24
C LYS A 210 -23.27 9.15 13.50
N ALA A 211 -22.90 7.97 13.01
CA ALA A 211 -23.77 7.20 12.12
C ALA A 211 -24.73 6.27 12.88
N TYR A 212 -24.38 5.86 14.09
CA TYR A 212 -25.10 4.83 14.81
C TYR A 212 -25.49 5.28 16.23
N SER A 213 -26.70 4.94 16.65
CA SER A 213 -27.15 5.08 18.03
C SER A 213 -26.83 3.86 18.90
N SER A 214 -26.62 2.71 18.26
CA SER A 214 -26.24 1.46 18.94
C SER A 214 -25.42 0.58 17.98
N LEU A 215 -24.41 -0.11 18.48
CA LEU A 215 -23.47 -0.92 17.73
C LEU A 215 -23.13 -2.21 18.49
N PRO A 216 -23.27 -3.39 17.86
CA PRO A 216 -22.78 -4.64 18.44
C PRO A 216 -21.24 -4.62 18.59
N LEU A 217 -20.73 -5.27 19.64
CA LEU A 217 -19.29 -5.40 19.90
C LEU A 217 -18.53 -5.96 18.69
N SER A 218 -19.07 -6.98 18.02
CA SER A 218 -18.46 -7.59 16.84
C SER A 218 -18.25 -6.61 15.68
N VAL A 219 -19.18 -5.69 15.49
CA VAL A 219 -19.09 -4.64 14.46
C VAL A 219 -17.99 -3.65 14.84
N VAL A 220 -17.93 -3.20 16.09
CA VAL A 220 -16.89 -2.30 16.59
C VAL A 220 -15.50 -2.94 16.44
N GLN A 221 -15.37 -4.22 16.79
CA GLN A 221 -14.13 -4.99 16.60
C GLN A 221 -13.68 -5.02 15.13
N THR A 222 -14.59 -5.31 14.21
CA THR A 222 -14.31 -5.35 12.77
C THR A 222 -13.86 -4.00 12.23
N TYR A 223 -14.57 -2.93 12.60
CA TYR A 223 -14.29 -1.59 12.07
C TYR A 223 -13.02 -0.95 12.65
N LEU A 224 -12.71 -1.23 13.91
CA LEU A 224 -11.55 -0.64 14.60
C LEU A 224 -10.33 -1.57 14.70
N GLY A 225 -10.49 -2.85 14.37
CA GLY A 225 -9.42 -3.86 14.49
C GLY A 225 -8.95 -4.03 15.92
N PHE A 226 -9.88 -3.99 16.89
CA PHE A 226 -9.60 -4.15 18.31
C PHE A 226 -10.01 -5.54 18.82
N THR A 227 -9.36 -6.01 19.88
CA THR A 227 -9.91 -7.08 20.70
C THR A 227 -11.14 -6.59 21.46
N ALA A 228 -11.93 -7.52 22.02
CA ALA A 228 -13.12 -7.14 22.82
C ALA A 228 -12.77 -6.20 23.97
N GLU A 229 -11.70 -6.51 24.70
CA GLU A 229 -11.22 -5.73 25.86
C GLU A 229 -10.78 -4.32 25.44
N GLN A 230 -10.01 -4.22 24.34
CA GLN A 230 -9.57 -2.94 23.81
C GLN A 230 -10.75 -2.08 23.32
N ALA A 231 -11.73 -2.71 22.65
CA ALA A 231 -12.93 -2.01 22.20
C ALA A 231 -13.72 -1.43 23.35
N ILE A 232 -13.88 -2.18 24.45
CA ILE A 232 -14.59 -1.71 25.66
C ILE A 232 -13.81 -0.58 26.34
N SER A 233 -12.48 -0.72 26.50
CA SER A 233 -11.65 0.32 27.11
C SER A 233 -11.73 1.64 26.33
N VAL A 234 -11.50 1.60 25.01
CA VAL A 234 -11.56 2.79 24.14
C VAL A 234 -12.95 3.41 24.12
N ALA A 235 -14.01 2.61 24.03
CA ALA A 235 -15.37 3.10 24.04
C ALA A 235 -15.69 3.85 25.35
N THR A 236 -15.20 3.35 26.48
CA THR A 236 -15.37 4.02 27.78
C THR A 236 -14.64 5.37 27.83
N GLU A 237 -13.43 5.47 27.28
CA GLU A 237 -12.68 6.73 27.19
C GLU A 237 -13.44 7.80 26.38
N PHE A 238 -14.20 7.37 25.37
CA PHE A 238 -15.02 8.25 24.54
C PHE A 238 -16.46 8.40 25.02
N ASN A 239 -16.75 8.02 26.28
CA ASN A 239 -18.06 8.10 26.90
C ASN A 239 -19.17 7.30 26.17
N TRP A 240 -18.83 6.21 25.52
CA TRP A 240 -19.82 5.26 25.05
C TRP A 240 -20.24 4.35 26.20
N SER A 241 -21.52 4.09 26.34
CA SER A 241 -21.99 3.07 27.28
C SER A 241 -21.90 1.68 26.63
N TYR A 242 -21.53 0.68 27.44
CA TYR A 242 -21.47 -0.71 27.03
C TYR A 242 -22.35 -1.57 27.93
N ASP A 243 -23.24 -2.33 27.31
CA ASP A 243 -24.06 -3.32 28.01
C ASP A 243 -23.44 -4.71 27.78
N ALA A 244 -22.96 -5.31 28.85
CA ALA A 244 -22.30 -6.61 28.83
C ALA A 244 -23.26 -7.78 28.55
N GLN A 245 -24.57 -7.62 28.83
CA GLN A 245 -25.54 -8.70 28.59
C GLN A 245 -25.92 -8.78 27.12
N THR A 246 -26.13 -7.65 26.48
CA THR A 246 -26.49 -7.57 25.06
C THR A 246 -25.29 -7.43 24.13
N GLN A 247 -24.10 -7.15 24.68
CA GLN A 247 -22.87 -6.84 23.95
C GLN A 247 -23.05 -5.66 22.95
N ILE A 248 -23.79 -4.65 23.36
CA ILE A 248 -24.11 -3.47 22.55
C ILE A 248 -23.43 -2.24 23.15
N PHE A 249 -22.80 -1.45 22.28
CA PHE A 249 -22.35 -0.10 22.59
C PHE A 249 -23.41 0.91 22.19
N ALA A 250 -23.61 1.94 23.03
CA ALA A 250 -24.41 3.10 22.68
C ALA A 250 -23.52 4.36 22.79
N PRO A 251 -23.21 5.02 21.64
CA PRO A 251 -22.54 6.30 21.63
C PRO A 251 -23.35 7.34 22.41
N SER A 252 -22.68 8.14 23.24
CA SER A 252 -23.39 9.24 23.93
C SER A 252 -23.78 10.30 22.90
N ALA A 253 -25.06 10.71 22.94
CA ALA A 253 -25.63 11.71 22.04
C ALA A 253 -25.14 13.15 22.30
N SER A 254 -24.09 13.32 23.11
CA SER A 254 -23.56 14.63 23.49
C SER A 254 -22.71 15.20 22.37
N GLY A 255 -23.23 16.22 21.70
CA GLY A 255 -22.52 17.05 20.69
C GLY A 255 -21.37 17.90 21.22
N SER A 256 -20.63 17.44 22.21
CA SER A 256 -19.33 17.98 22.59
C SER A 256 -18.25 17.13 21.95
N THR A 257 -17.65 17.65 20.87
CA THR A 257 -16.35 17.16 20.42
C THR A 257 -15.44 17.13 21.65
N PRO A 258 -14.94 15.95 22.07
CA PRO A 258 -13.89 15.93 23.07
C PRO A 258 -12.76 16.76 22.47
N VAL A 259 -12.33 17.77 23.20
CA VAL A 259 -11.06 18.44 22.95
C VAL A 259 -10.03 17.32 23.00
N VAL A 260 -9.51 16.96 21.82
CA VAL A 260 -8.52 15.90 21.66
C VAL A 260 -7.23 16.43 22.29
N THR A 261 -7.16 16.35 23.60
CA THR A 261 -5.87 16.33 24.27
C THR A 261 -5.21 15.01 23.84
N ASN A 262 -4.00 15.09 23.34
CA ASN A 262 -3.10 14.06 22.82
C ASN A 262 -3.03 12.71 23.60
N GLY A 263 -4.14 12.09 23.91
CA GLY A 263 -4.31 10.97 24.80
C GLY A 263 -4.59 9.62 24.14
N PHE A 264 -4.39 9.48 22.80
CA PHE A 264 -4.10 8.16 22.27
C PHE A 264 -2.65 7.80 22.66
N ARG A 265 -2.42 7.68 23.96
CA ARG A 265 -1.29 6.90 24.43
C ARG A 265 -1.60 5.47 24.01
N SER A 266 -0.91 5.02 22.97
CA SER A 266 -0.74 3.65 22.58
C SER A 266 -0.69 2.77 23.82
N GLY A 267 -1.82 2.14 24.16
CA GLY A 267 -1.72 0.82 24.74
C GLY A 267 -0.85 0.02 23.78
N PRO A 268 -0.15 -1.03 24.22
CA PRO A 268 0.77 -1.74 23.35
C PRO A 268 0.03 -2.09 22.08
N SER A 269 0.31 -1.34 21.00
CA SER A 269 -0.24 -1.67 19.69
C SER A 269 0.23 -3.08 19.40
N SER A 270 -0.58 -3.91 18.78
CA SER A 270 -0.19 -5.25 18.33
C SER A 270 1.15 -5.23 17.59
N LEU A 271 1.49 -4.11 16.94
CA LEU A 271 2.78 -3.86 16.29
C LEU A 271 3.97 -3.74 17.28
N ALA A 272 3.78 -3.17 18.46
CA ALA A 272 4.82 -3.12 19.50
C ALA A 272 5.09 -4.51 20.11
N THR A 273 4.06 -5.37 20.17
CA THR A 273 4.19 -6.74 20.65
C THR A 273 4.98 -7.61 19.66
N PHE A 274 4.85 -7.39 18.35
CA PHE A 274 5.64 -8.10 17.32
C PHE A 274 7.13 -7.74 17.38
N GLY A 275 7.48 -6.48 17.62
CA GLY A 275 8.88 -6.07 17.79
C GLY A 275 9.56 -6.74 18.99
N SER A 276 8.82 -6.98 20.08
CA SER A 276 9.33 -7.64 21.29
C SER A 276 9.48 -9.16 21.11
N LEU A 277 8.62 -9.80 20.32
CA LEU A 277 8.73 -11.25 20.06
C LEU A 277 9.87 -11.60 19.10
N ALA A 278 10.16 -10.71 18.13
CA ALA A 278 11.28 -10.91 17.21
C ALA A 278 12.65 -10.77 17.88
N SER A 279 12.76 -9.96 18.94
CA SER A 279 14.00 -9.83 19.73
C SER A 279 14.24 -10.98 20.73
N GLY A 280 13.18 -11.72 21.07
CA GLY A 280 13.28 -12.85 22.03
C GLY A 280 13.68 -14.20 21.41
N LEU A 281 13.71 -14.32 20.08
CA LEU A 281 13.96 -15.59 19.37
C LEU A 281 15.41 -15.80 18.92
N ILE A 282 16.32 -14.87 19.26
CA ILE A 282 17.75 -14.92 18.82
C ILE A 282 18.71 -15.39 19.94
N LEU A 283 18.21 -15.70 21.13
CA LEU A 283 19.07 -16.16 22.23
C LEU A 283 18.58 -17.52 22.76
N ASP A 284 18.80 -18.58 22.00
CA ASP A 284 19.02 -19.94 22.50
C ASP A 284 19.43 -20.86 21.34
N THR A 285 20.71 -20.83 20.97
CA THR A 285 21.42 -21.95 20.37
C THR A 285 22.87 -21.88 20.82
N ASP A 286 23.09 -22.56 21.95
CA ASP A 286 24.37 -23.15 22.30
C ASP A 286 24.39 -24.59 21.84
#